data_0b7f35b5f86330a1813514601c4b35f1
#
_entry.id   0b7f35b5f86330a1813514601c4b35f1
#
_cell.length_a   1.000
_cell.length_b   1.000
_cell.length_c   1.000
_cell.angle_alpha   90.00
_cell.angle_beta   90.00
_cell.angle_gamma   90.00
#
_symmetry.space_group_name_H-M   'P 1'
#
loop_
_entity.id
_entity.type
_entity.pdbx_description
1 polymer ?
#
loop_
_entity_poly.entity_id
_entity_poly.type
_entity_poly.pdbx_seq_one_letter_code
_entity_poly.pdbx_strand_id
1 'polypeptide(L)'
;MLETLEQWGCETEKTMERFLDDKEFYQECYDLFIGGEGLEQLKCELDEGRITDAFVNAHGMKGTASNLGLVPIANILSKIVEPLRAGKTDGVMEQYDQLCEIWKKYATL
;
A
#
# COMPACT_ATOMS: atom_id res chain seq x y z
N MET A 1 -14.06 5.02 10.95
CA MET A 1 -12.96 4.66 10.02
C MET A 1 -12.67 5.74 8.98
N LEU A 2 -13.66 6.14 8.19
CA LEU A 2 -13.43 7.11 7.10
C LEU A 2 -12.94 8.47 7.62
N GLU A 3 -13.49 8.95 8.73
CA GLU A 3 -13.03 10.20 9.33
C GLU A 3 -11.55 10.14 9.73
N THR A 4 -11.13 9.02 10.31
CA THR A 4 -9.74 8.81 10.71
C THR A 4 -8.83 8.77 9.47
N LEU A 5 -9.23 8.04 8.43
CA LEU A 5 -8.47 7.98 7.19
C LEU A 5 -8.31 9.37 6.57
N GLU A 6 -9.37 10.17 6.57
CA GLU A 6 -9.31 11.53 6.06
C GLU A 6 -8.30 12.38 6.84
N GLN A 7 -8.31 12.26 8.16
CA GLN A 7 -7.34 12.94 9.03
C GLN A 7 -5.89 12.52 8.73
N TRP A 8 -5.71 11.28 8.27
CA TRP A 8 -4.38 10.77 7.92
C TRP A 8 -3.94 11.14 6.51
N GLY A 9 -4.76 11.91 5.78
CA GLY A 9 -4.43 12.37 4.44
C GLY A 9 -4.91 11.47 3.32
N CYS A 10 -5.82 10.54 3.61
CA CYS A 10 -6.41 9.67 2.60
C CYS A 10 -7.52 10.39 1.84
N GLU A 11 -7.72 9.96 0.58
CA GLU A 11 -8.78 10.47 -0.28
C GLU A 11 -10.04 9.64 -0.06
N THR A 12 -10.99 10.16 0.70
CA THR A 12 -12.19 9.40 1.07
C THR A 12 -13.39 9.70 0.19
N GLU A 13 -13.56 10.93 -0.27
CA GLU A 13 -14.74 11.33 -1.04
C GLU A 13 -14.84 10.61 -2.38
N LYS A 14 -13.81 10.74 -3.22
CA LYS A 14 -13.77 10.07 -4.52
C LYS A 14 -13.73 8.56 -4.39
N THR A 15 -13.08 8.08 -3.33
CA THR A 15 -13.01 6.65 -3.05
C THR A 15 -14.41 6.10 -2.79
N MET A 16 -15.19 6.77 -1.96
CA MET A 16 -16.55 6.32 -1.68
C MET A 16 -17.46 6.39 -2.92
N GLU A 17 -17.22 7.35 -3.82
CA GLU A 17 -17.92 7.38 -5.11
C GLU A 17 -17.60 6.14 -5.93
N ARG A 18 -16.32 5.73 -6.00
CA ARG A 18 -15.93 4.50 -6.70
C ARG A 18 -16.55 3.26 -6.09
N PHE A 19 -16.75 3.26 -4.79
CA PHE A 19 -17.36 2.14 -4.07
C PHE A 19 -18.87 2.26 -3.94
N LEU A 20 -19.48 3.21 -4.68
CA LEU A 20 -20.94 3.44 -4.71
C LEU A 20 -21.52 3.64 -3.31
N ASP A 21 -20.75 4.30 -2.43
CA ASP A 21 -21.10 4.55 -1.02
C ASP A 21 -21.35 3.27 -0.20
N ASP A 22 -20.88 2.12 -0.69
CA ASP A 22 -20.97 0.86 0.03
C ASP A 22 -19.82 0.73 1.03
N LYS A 23 -20.06 1.18 2.25
CA LYS A 23 -19.05 1.19 3.32
C LYS A 23 -18.65 -0.21 3.76
N GLU A 24 -19.57 -1.16 3.73
CA GLU A 24 -19.29 -2.55 4.10
C GLU A 24 -18.31 -3.18 3.11
N PHE A 25 -18.57 -2.99 1.82
CA PHE A 25 -17.68 -3.49 0.78
C PHE A 25 -16.31 -2.83 0.86
N TYR A 26 -16.27 -1.52 1.10
CA TYR A 26 -15.01 -0.83 1.30
C TYR A 26 -14.22 -1.42 2.45
N GLN A 27 -14.89 -1.67 3.58
CA GLN A 27 -14.24 -2.25 4.76
C GLN A 27 -13.67 -3.64 4.45
N GLU A 28 -14.40 -4.47 3.73
CA GLU A 28 -13.92 -5.79 3.31
C GLU A 28 -12.65 -5.69 2.47
N CYS A 29 -12.64 -4.80 1.48
CA CYS A 29 -11.47 -4.59 0.63
C CYS A 29 -10.28 -4.05 1.43
N TYR A 30 -10.53 -3.11 2.33
CA TYR A 30 -9.51 -2.56 3.21
C TYR A 30 -8.90 -3.65 4.08
N ASP A 31 -9.73 -4.46 4.72
CA ASP A 31 -9.27 -5.54 5.61
C ASP A 31 -8.45 -6.58 4.84
N LEU A 32 -8.85 -6.93 3.63
CA LEU A 32 -8.12 -7.86 2.79
C LEU A 32 -6.73 -7.31 2.40
N PHE A 33 -6.66 -6.02 2.12
CA PHE A 33 -5.40 -5.39 1.74
C PHE A 33 -4.46 -5.24 2.95
N ILE A 34 -4.94 -4.63 4.01
CA ILE A 34 -4.12 -4.33 5.18
C ILE A 34 -3.75 -5.61 5.94
N GLY A 35 -4.68 -6.56 6.05
CA GLY A 35 -4.43 -7.85 6.72
C GLY A 35 -3.82 -8.91 5.83
N GLY A 36 -3.57 -8.62 4.55
CA GLY A 36 -3.02 -9.57 3.60
C GLY A 36 -1.51 -9.77 3.75
N GLU A 37 -0.96 -10.62 2.90
CA GLU A 37 0.43 -11.05 2.97
C GLU A 37 1.39 -10.26 2.09
N GLY A 38 0.89 -9.26 1.35
CA GLY A 38 1.69 -8.52 0.36
C GLY A 38 2.95 -7.89 0.94
N LEU A 39 2.84 -7.31 2.14
CA LEU A 39 3.97 -6.64 2.78
C LEU A 39 5.07 -7.63 3.15
N GLU A 40 4.73 -8.77 3.74
CA GLU A 40 5.68 -9.82 4.10
C GLU A 40 6.30 -10.47 2.87
N GLN A 41 5.48 -10.70 1.85
CA GLN A 41 5.94 -11.25 0.59
C GLN A 41 6.94 -10.31 -0.08
N LEU A 42 6.69 -9.01 -0.05
CA LEU A 42 7.62 -8.02 -0.59
C LEU A 42 8.98 -8.09 0.12
N LYS A 43 8.98 -8.25 1.44
CA LYS A 43 10.22 -8.41 2.21
C LYS A 43 11.00 -9.63 1.75
N CYS A 44 10.34 -10.77 1.59
CA CYS A 44 10.98 -11.99 1.09
C CYS A 44 11.58 -11.80 -0.30
N GLU A 45 10.84 -11.18 -1.20
CA GLU A 45 11.31 -10.91 -2.56
C GLU A 45 12.54 -10.02 -2.57
N LEU A 46 12.54 -8.98 -1.75
CA LEU A 46 13.68 -8.07 -1.64
C LEU A 46 14.89 -8.77 -1.03
N ASP A 47 14.69 -9.55 0.03
CA ASP A 47 15.77 -10.28 0.70
C ASP A 47 16.41 -11.33 -0.21
N GLU A 48 15.62 -11.94 -1.09
CA GLU A 48 16.10 -12.97 -2.02
C GLU A 48 16.64 -12.36 -3.33
N GLY A 49 16.60 -11.05 -3.47
CA GLY A 49 17.08 -10.37 -4.68
C GLY A 49 16.18 -10.58 -5.90
N ARG A 50 14.92 -10.96 -5.68
CA ARG A 50 13.94 -11.19 -6.76
C ARG A 50 13.31 -9.87 -7.17
N ILE A 51 14.08 -9.05 -7.91
CA ILE A 51 13.71 -7.67 -8.24
C ILE A 51 12.43 -7.60 -9.08
N THR A 52 12.29 -8.46 -10.08
CA THR A 52 11.08 -8.45 -10.94
C THR A 52 9.83 -8.80 -10.14
N ASP A 53 9.91 -9.82 -9.28
CA ASP A 53 8.78 -10.22 -8.45
C ASP A 53 8.43 -9.12 -7.44
N ALA A 54 9.44 -8.51 -6.83
CA ALA A 54 9.24 -7.40 -5.91
C ALA A 54 8.57 -6.21 -6.61
N PHE A 55 8.98 -5.91 -7.84
CA PHE A 55 8.36 -4.86 -8.64
C PHE A 55 6.87 -5.15 -8.88
N VAL A 56 6.57 -6.35 -9.35
CA VAL A 56 5.17 -6.74 -9.66
C VAL A 56 4.30 -6.65 -8.41
N ASN A 57 4.80 -7.15 -7.28
CA ASN A 57 4.07 -7.11 -6.01
C ASN A 57 3.84 -5.66 -5.54
N ALA A 58 4.91 -4.87 -5.48
CA ALA A 58 4.82 -3.48 -5.02
C ALA A 58 3.92 -2.64 -5.94
N HIS A 59 4.00 -2.85 -7.25
CA HIS A 59 3.16 -2.16 -8.23
C HIS A 59 1.68 -2.50 -8.01
N GLY A 60 1.37 -3.77 -7.79
CA GLY A 60 0.01 -4.21 -7.48
C GLY A 60 -0.52 -3.63 -6.17
N MET A 61 0.31 -3.62 -5.14
CA MET A 61 -0.05 -3.02 -3.85
C MET A 61 -0.34 -1.52 -3.99
N LYS A 62 0.48 -0.80 -4.77
CA LYS A 62 0.28 0.61 -5.05
C LYS A 62 -1.08 0.85 -5.72
N GLY A 63 -1.43 0.02 -6.71
CA GLY A 63 -2.72 0.10 -7.38
C GLY A 63 -3.88 -0.08 -6.43
N THR A 64 -3.79 -1.09 -5.56
CA THR A 64 -4.82 -1.36 -4.56
C THR A 64 -4.93 -0.21 -3.54
N ALA A 65 -3.80 0.26 -3.04
CA ALA A 65 -3.78 1.39 -2.10
C ALA A 65 -4.44 2.63 -2.73
N SER A 66 -4.15 2.91 -3.99
CA SER A 66 -4.75 4.04 -4.72
C SER A 66 -6.26 3.88 -4.85
N ASN A 67 -6.73 2.68 -5.18
CA ASN A 67 -8.17 2.39 -5.27
C ASN A 67 -8.88 2.58 -3.95
N LEU A 68 -8.21 2.25 -2.85
CA LEU A 68 -8.76 2.42 -1.50
C LEU A 68 -8.58 3.85 -0.95
N GLY A 69 -7.97 4.73 -1.74
CA GLY A 69 -7.75 6.12 -1.34
C GLY A 69 -6.66 6.30 -0.29
N LEU A 70 -5.84 5.28 -0.06
CA LEU A 70 -4.78 5.30 0.96
C LEU A 70 -3.53 6.01 0.42
N VAL A 71 -3.66 7.32 0.20
CA VAL A 71 -2.63 8.15 -0.43
C VAL A 71 -1.27 8.05 0.25
N PRO A 72 -1.16 8.12 1.58
CA PRO A 72 0.15 8.01 2.22
C PRO A 72 0.85 6.67 1.95
N ILE A 73 0.11 5.57 1.94
CA ILE A 73 0.66 4.25 1.62
C ILE A 73 1.07 4.19 0.14
N ALA A 74 0.19 4.66 -0.75
CA ALA A 74 0.48 4.68 -2.19
C ALA A 74 1.73 5.50 -2.51
N ASN A 75 1.94 6.63 -1.82
CA ASN A 75 3.12 7.46 -2.02
C ASN A 75 4.42 6.75 -1.64
N ILE A 76 4.43 6.03 -0.53
CA ILE A 76 5.61 5.25 -0.13
C ILE A 76 5.86 4.12 -1.12
N LEU A 77 4.81 3.41 -1.52
CA LEU A 77 4.92 2.35 -2.52
C LEU A 77 5.47 2.86 -3.85
N SER A 78 5.11 4.08 -4.27
CA SER A 78 5.70 4.72 -5.44
C SER A 78 7.22 4.82 -5.34
N LYS A 79 7.73 5.18 -4.18
CA LYS A 79 9.17 5.31 -3.95
C LYS A 79 9.89 3.97 -3.93
N ILE A 80 9.17 2.88 -3.73
CA ILE A 80 9.69 1.51 -3.86
C ILE A 80 9.62 1.06 -5.32
N VAL A 81 8.49 1.31 -5.97
CA VAL A 81 8.23 0.87 -7.35
C VAL A 81 9.22 1.47 -8.34
N GLU A 82 9.53 2.77 -8.22
CA GLU A 82 10.35 3.43 -9.23
C GLU A 82 11.79 2.88 -9.34
N PRO A 83 12.55 2.70 -8.22
CA PRO A 83 13.85 2.04 -8.33
C PRO A 83 13.76 0.63 -8.88
N LEU A 84 12.77 -0.15 -8.42
CA LEU A 84 12.58 -1.54 -8.86
C LEU A 84 12.25 -1.63 -10.34
N ARG A 85 11.50 -0.66 -10.87
CA ARG A 85 11.19 -0.58 -12.30
C ARG A 85 12.49 -0.47 -13.13
N ALA A 86 13.48 0.24 -12.61
CA ALA A 86 14.77 0.40 -13.24
C ALA A 86 15.74 -0.76 -12.92
N GLY A 87 15.29 -1.79 -12.23
CA GLY A 87 16.10 -2.93 -11.82
C GLY A 87 17.07 -2.62 -10.68
N LYS A 88 16.77 -1.59 -9.88
CA LYS A 88 17.64 -1.10 -8.80
C LYS A 88 16.97 -1.24 -7.45
N THR A 89 17.78 -1.31 -6.40
CA THR A 89 17.30 -1.41 -5.02
C THR A 89 17.72 -0.22 -4.15
N ASP A 90 18.29 0.82 -4.75
CA ASP A 90 18.78 1.99 -4.03
C ASP A 90 17.65 2.65 -3.24
N GLY A 91 17.82 2.74 -1.92
CA GLY A 91 16.86 3.37 -1.02
C GLY A 91 15.58 2.58 -0.77
N VAL A 92 15.42 1.41 -1.41
CA VAL A 92 14.19 0.62 -1.30
C VAL A 92 13.95 0.13 0.12
N MET A 93 14.98 -0.36 0.82
CA MET A 93 14.79 -0.87 2.18
C MET A 93 14.42 0.23 3.18
N GLU A 94 14.93 1.44 3.01
CA GLU A 94 14.53 2.58 3.84
C GLU A 94 13.05 2.89 3.65
N GLN A 95 12.58 2.87 2.40
CA GLN A 95 11.17 3.08 2.08
C GLN A 95 10.31 1.93 2.60
N TYR A 96 10.82 0.70 2.49
CA TYR A 96 10.11 -0.46 3.04
C TYR A 96 9.92 -0.33 4.56
N ASP A 97 10.96 0.10 5.28
CA ASP A 97 10.86 0.31 6.73
C ASP A 97 9.83 1.38 7.07
N GLN A 98 9.78 2.47 6.31
CA GLN A 98 8.75 3.50 6.46
C GLN A 98 7.36 2.94 6.17
N LEU A 99 7.24 2.10 5.16
CA LEU A 99 5.99 1.44 4.82
C LEU A 99 5.50 0.56 5.98
N CYS A 100 6.38 -0.19 6.60
CA CYS A 100 6.04 -1.03 7.76
C CYS A 100 5.52 -0.18 8.94
N GLU A 101 6.16 0.95 9.20
CA GLU A 101 5.73 1.84 10.29
C GLU A 101 4.34 2.42 10.04
N ILE A 102 4.09 2.92 8.83
CA ILE A 102 2.77 3.47 8.53
C ILE A 102 1.71 2.36 8.48
N TRP A 103 2.07 1.17 7.99
CA TRP A 103 1.16 0.02 7.92
C TRP A 103 0.61 -0.38 9.27
N LYS A 104 1.47 -0.38 10.29
CA LYS A 104 1.05 -0.66 11.68
C LYS A 104 -0.07 0.26 12.14
N LYS A 105 0.02 1.53 11.80
CA LYS A 105 -0.99 2.52 12.11
C LYS A 105 -2.33 2.15 11.45
N TYR A 106 -2.30 1.80 10.17
CA TYR A 106 -3.51 1.43 9.43
C TYR A 106 -4.12 0.11 9.93
N ALA A 107 -3.29 -0.79 10.42
CA ALA A 107 -3.75 -2.06 10.97
C ALA A 107 -4.51 -1.92 12.29
N THR A 108 -4.48 -0.74 12.92
CA THR A 108 -5.20 -0.49 14.17
C THR A 108 -6.66 -0.08 13.97
N LEU A 109 -7.09 0.18 12.75
CA LEU A 109 -8.46 0.60 12.47
C LEU A 109 -9.46 -0.56 12.50
#